data_a9901f84a8cd197f1dbb8d261c7e843f
#
_entry.id   a9901f84a8cd197f1dbb8d261c7e843f
#
_cell.length_a   1.000
_cell.length_b   1.000
_cell.length_c   1.000
_cell.angle_alpha   90.00
_cell.angle_beta   90.00
_cell.angle_gamma   90.00
#
_symmetry.space_group_name_H-M   'P 1'
#
loop_
_entity.id
_entity.type
_entity.pdbx_description
1 polymer ?
#
loop_
_entity_poly.entity_id
_entity_poly.type
_entity_poly.pdbx_seq_one_letter_code
_entity_poly.pdbx_strand_id
1 'polypeptide(L)'
;MNATLLLAVIASTATAAAAQQPAPFAHGDPGAGKALAERDCIACHEQKFKPASAIYTRPDRRVTSAKQLLAQVQVCNTELRVNYFPDDEENVAAFLNDTYYRFKP
;
A
#
# COMPACT_ATOMS: atom_id res chain seq x y z
N MET A 1 -37.54 -16.91 -56.20
CA MET A 1 -37.61 -15.96 -55.12
C MET A 1 -36.56 -16.40 -54.12
N ASN A 2 -35.46 -15.70 -54.12
CA ASN A 2 -34.35 -16.00 -53.16
C ASN A 2 -34.51 -15.09 -51.97
N ALA A 3 -34.87 -15.66 -50.83
CA ALA A 3 -34.87 -14.96 -49.56
C ALA A 3 -33.44 -15.05 -48.98
N THR A 4 -32.70 -13.96 -49.06
CA THR A 4 -31.38 -13.86 -48.44
C THR A 4 -31.55 -13.54 -46.93
N LEU A 5 -31.35 -14.53 -46.09
CA LEU A 5 -31.31 -14.32 -44.65
C LEU A 5 -29.98 -13.66 -44.28
N LEU A 6 -30.03 -12.38 -43.92
CA LEU A 6 -28.90 -11.68 -43.31
C LEU A 6 -28.85 -12.06 -41.84
N LEU A 7 -27.89 -12.91 -41.47
CA LEU A 7 -27.56 -13.17 -40.10
C LEU A 7 -26.73 -11.97 -39.57
N ALA A 8 -27.36 -11.15 -38.75
CA ALA A 8 -26.66 -10.12 -38.00
C ALA A 8 -25.91 -10.79 -36.84
N VAL A 9 -24.57 -10.87 -36.95
CA VAL A 9 -23.70 -11.29 -35.83
C VAL A 9 -23.55 -10.11 -34.89
N ILE A 10 -24.27 -10.15 -33.79
CA ILE A 10 -24.08 -9.17 -32.71
C ILE A 10 -22.82 -9.59 -31.96
N ALA A 11 -21.70 -8.91 -32.22
CA ALA A 11 -20.50 -9.07 -31.45
C ALA A 11 -20.69 -8.38 -30.06
N SER A 12 -21.00 -9.17 -29.05
CA SER A 12 -21.03 -8.69 -27.67
C SER A 12 -19.61 -8.46 -27.22
N THR A 13 -19.16 -7.20 -27.23
CA THR A 13 -17.90 -6.82 -26.60
C THR A 13 -18.10 -6.82 -25.07
N ALA A 14 -17.72 -7.90 -24.43
CA ALA A 14 -17.63 -7.92 -22.98
C ALA A 14 -16.43 -7.05 -22.56
N THR A 15 -16.70 -5.82 -22.13
CA THR A 15 -15.71 -5.00 -21.44
C THR A 15 -15.45 -5.62 -20.07
N ALA A 16 -14.34 -6.35 -19.93
CA ALA A 16 -13.88 -6.79 -18.62
C ALA A 16 -13.47 -5.55 -17.82
N ALA A 17 -14.29 -5.17 -16.84
CA ALA A 17 -13.91 -4.15 -15.87
C ALA A 17 -12.67 -4.69 -15.11
N ALA A 18 -11.53 -4.00 -15.25
CA ALA A 18 -10.35 -4.34 -14.47
C ALA A 18 -10.68 -4.18 -12.98
N ALA A 19 -10.74 -5.28 -12.25
CA ALA A 19 -10.92 -5.25 -10.80
C ALA A 19 -9.72 -4.52 -10.19
N GLN A 20 -9.97 -3.41 -9.48
CA GLN A 20 -8.92 -2.74 -8.72
C GLN A 20 -8.50 -3.65 -7.58
N GLN A 21 -7.21 -3.99 -7.54
CA GLN A 21 -6.67 -4.76 -6.43
C GLN A 21 -6.62 -3.88 -5.18
N PRO A 22 -7.03 -4.40 -3.99
CA PRO A 22 -6.88 -3.67 -2.75
C PRO A 22 -5.41 -3.39 -2.46
N ALA A 23 -5.13 -2.37 -1.64
CA ALA A 23 -3.77 -2.10 -1.19
C ALA A 23 -3.17 -3.35 -0.52
N PRO A 24 -1.85 -3.58 -0.67
CA PRO A 24 -1.19 -4.77 -0.12
C PRO A 24 -1.36 -4.97 1.39
N PHE A 25 -1.74 -3.93 2.11
CA PHE A 25 -1.95 -3.91 3.56
C PHE A 25 -3.40 -3.53 3.93
N ALA A 26 -4.35 -3.72 3.01
CA ALA A 26 -5.76 -3.35 3.24
C ALA A 26 -6.39 -4.02 4.47
N HIS A 27 -5.90 -5.19 4.84
CA HIS A 27 -6.37 -5.94 6.02
C HIS A 27 -5.47 -5.73 7.25
N GLY A 28 -4.47 -4.86 7.17
CA GLY A 28 -3.62 -4.53 8.30
C GLY A 28 -4.37 -3.78 9.39
N ASP A 29 -3.96 -3.99 10.63
CA ASP A 29 -4.50 -3.28 11.81
C ASP A 29 -3.63 -2.04 12.10
N PRO A 30 -4.12 -0.82 11.83
CA PRO A 30 -3.35 0.40 12.10
C PRO A 30 -3.03 0.60 13.56
N GLY A 31 -3.90 0.17 14.48
CA GLY A 31 -3.66 0.29 15.92
C GLY A 31 -2.48 -0.54 16.39
N ALA A 32 -2.42 -1.80 15.96
CA ALA A 32 -1.27 -2.67 16.22
C ALA A 32 0.00 -2.13 15.56
N GLY A 33 -0.12 -1.64 14.33
CA GLY A 33 0.99 -1.03 13.59
C GLY A 33 1.55 0.21 14.26
N LYS A 34 0.69 1.02 14.86
CA LYS A 34 1.09 2.22 15.60
C LYS A 34 2.07 1.89 16.73
N ALA A 35 1.73 0.89 17.54
CA ALA A 35 2.57 0.49 18.67
C ALA A 35 3.96 0.03 18.20
N LEU A 36 4.02 -0.75 17.13
CA LEU A 36 5.28 -1.21 16.54
C LEU A 36 6.09 -0.06 15.92
N ALA A 37 5.43 0.82 15.16
CA ALA A 37 6.08 1.93 14.50
C ALA A 37 6.65 2.95 15.49
N GLU A 38 5.93 3.25 16.56
CA GLU A 38 6.41 4.14 17.63
C GLU A 38 7.63 3.58 18.33
N ARG A 39 7.62 2.29 18.59
CA ARG A 39 8.73 1.62 19.25
C ARG A 39 9.99 1.54 18.37
N ASP A 40 9.82 1.14 17.10
CA ASP A 40 10.93 0.68 16.28
C ASP A 40 11.33 1.66 15.17
N CYS A 41 10.43 2.54 14.74
CA CYS A 41 10.66 3.43 13.59
C CYS A 41 10.75 4.89 14.00
N ILE A 42 9.75 5.39 14.70
CA ILE A 42 9.62 6.82 14.99
C ILE A 42 10.73 7.29 15.92
N ALA A 43 11.05 6.52 16.95
CA ALA A 43 12.13 6.87 17.89
C ALA A 43 13.48 7.03 17.17
N CYS A 44 13.80 6.19 16.20
CA CYS A 44 15.02 6.30 15.40
C CYS A 44 14.96 7.48 14.41
N HIS A 45 13.82 7.67 13.75
CA HIS A 45 13.63 8.80 12.84
C HIS A 45 13.68 10.15 13.57
N GLU A 46 13.23 10.21 14.81
CA GLU A 46 13.30 11.41 15.64
C GLU A 46 14.75 11.91 15.84
N GLN A 47 15.71 11.01 15.88
CA GLN A 47 17.12 11.37 15.99
C GLN A 47 17.71 11.93 14.70
N LYS A 48 17.19 11.49 13.55
CA LYS A 48 17.69 11.86 12.22
C LYS A 48 16.90 12.98 11.56
N PHE A 49 15.61 13.03 11.82
CA PHE A 49 14.66 13.95 11.21
C PHE A 49 13.82 14.60 12.30
N LYS A 50 13.71 15.92 12.27
CA LYS A 50 12.88 16.67 13.22
C LYS A 50 11.86 17.51 12.47
N PRO A 51 10.57 17.18 12.56
CA PRO A 51 9.98 16.04 13.29
C PRO A 51 10.21 14.70 12.56
N ALA A 52 10.09 13.59 13.30
CA ALA A 52 10.27 12.24 12.75
C ALA A 52 9.35 11.98 11.56
N SER A 53 8.14 12.54 11.59
CA SER A 53 7.15 12.43 10.51
C SER A 53 7.60 13.06 9.18
N ALA A 54 8.61 13.93 9.19
CA ALA A 54 9.08 14.60 7.97
C ALA A 54 9.52 13.61 6.89
N ILE A 55 10.08 12.46 7.28
CA ILE A 55 10.49 11.43 6.32
C ILE A 55 9.32 10.88 5.51
N TYR A 56 8.12 10.86 6.09
CA TYR A 56 6.91 10.32 5.47
C TYR A 56 6.13 11.36 4.66
N THR A 57 6.29 12.62 4.97
CA THR A 57 5.43 13.71 4.46
C THR A 57 6.14 14.66 3.50
N ARG A 58 7.44 14.60 3.39
CA ARG A 58 8.23 15.48 2.51
C ARG A 58 7.86 15.25 1.04
N PRO A 59 7.87 16.31 0.19
CA PRO A 59 7.47 16.19 -1.22
C PRO A 59 8.36 15.25 -2.05
N ASP A 60 9.63 15.14 -1.70
CA ASP A 60 10.62 14.31 -2.40
C ASP A 60 10.80 12.92 -1.75
N ARG A 61 9.81 12.46 -1.00
CA ARG A 61 9.84 11.12 -0.39
C ARG A 61 9.96 10.03 -1.46
N ARG A 62 10.71 8.97 -1.15
CA ARG A 62 10.93 7.83 -2.06
C ARG A 62 9.70 6.96 -2.24
N VAL A 63 8.90 6.84 -1.19
CA VAL A 63 7.70 6.01 -1.20
C VAL A 63 6.55 6.81 -1.83
N THR A 64 6.09 6.38 -2.99
CA THR A 64 5.07 7.07 -3.77
C THR A 64 3.86 6.21 -4.10
N SER A 65 3.78 4.99 -3.58
CA SER A 65 2.65 4.09 -3.76
C SER A 65 2.48 3.16 -2.57
N ALA A 66 1.29 2.57 -2.42
CA ALA A 66 1.00 1.59 -1.38
C ALA A 66 1.94 0.37 -1.46
N LYS A 67 2.21 -0.11 -2.66
CA LYS A 67 3.14 -1.23 -2.88
C LYS A 67 4.55 -0.88 -2.42
N GLN A 68 5.03 0.31 -2.73
CA GLN A 68 6.35 0.77 -2.29
C GLN A 68 6.41 0.96 -0.76
N LEU A 69 5.31 1.38 -0.15
CA LEU A 69 5.23 1.54 1.30
C LEU A 69 5.46 0.20 2.01
N LEU A 70 4.74 -0.84 1.61
CA LEU A 70 4.94 -2.18 2.19
C LEU A 70 6.36 -2.69 1.92
N ALA A 71 6.88 -2.51 0.71
CA ALA A 71 8.25 -2.91 0.39
C ALA A 71 9.29 -2.19 1.27
N GLN A 72 9.09 -0.91 1.56
CA GLN A 72 9.98 -0.15 2.44
C GLN A 72 9.90 -0.64 3.89
N VAL A 73 8.73 -0.98 4.38
CA VAL A 73 8.57 -1.59 5.73
C VAL A 73 9.32 -2.91 5.80
N GLN A 74 9.24 -3.74 4.76
CA GLN A 74 9.95 -5.02 4.67
C GLN A 74 11.47 -4.84 4.68
N VAL A 75 11.98 -3.86 3.95
CA VAL A 75 13.41 -3.50 3.97
C VAL A 75 13.84 -3.07 5.37
N CYS A 76 13.09 -2.20 6.02
CA CYS A 76 13.39 -1.73 7.37
C CYS A 76 13.35 -2.88 8.39
N ASN A 77 12.39 -3.80 8.28
CA ASN A 77 12.33 -4.99 9.12
C ASN A 77 13.64 -5.79 9.03
N THR A 78 14.13 -6.01 7.82
CA THR A 78 15.36 -6.76 7.57
C THR A 78 16.59 -6.01 8.09
N GLU A 79 16.72 -4.74 7.76
CA GLU A 79 17.89 -3.92 8.14
C GLU A 79 17.99 -3.67 9.64
N LEU A 80 16.85 -3.38 10.29
CA LEU A 80 16.79 -3.09 11.71
C LEU A 80 16.69 -4.35 12.57
N ARG A 81 16.46 -5.51 11.96
CA ARG A 81 16.31 -6.82 12.65
C ARG A 81 15.26 -6.80 13.75
N VAL A 82 14.12 -6.18 13.48
CA VAL A 82 13.03 -6.07 14.45
C VAL A 82 12.14 -7.30 14.50
N ASN A 83 12.37 -8.27 13.61
CA ASN A 83 11.70 -9.58 13.60
C ASN A 83 10.18 -9.50 13.42
N TYR A 84 9.71 -8.63 12.56
CA TYR A 84 8.29 -8.58 12.21
C TYR A 84 7.90 -9.82 11.42
N PHE A 85 6.75 -10.38 11.76
CA PHE A 85 6.04 -11.30 10.87
C PHE A 85 5.36 -10.53 9.74
N PRO A 86 4.93 -11.20 8.66
CA PRO A 86 4.22 -10.52 7.57
C PRO A 86 3.02 -9.69 8.01
N ASP A 87 2.26 -10.17 8.99
CA ASP A 87 1.12 -9.42 9.55
C ASP A 87 1.57 -8.11 10.24
N ASP A 88 2.69 -8.15 10.95
CA ASP A 88 3.25 -6.96 11.58
C ASP A 88 3.67 -5.92 10.55
N GLU A 89 4.28 -6.35 9.45
CA GLU A 89 4.67 -5.47 8.34
C GLU A 89 3.45 -4.79 7.72
N GLU A 90 2.39 -5.54 7.48
CA GLU A 90 1.13 -4.99 6.97
C GLU A 90 0.47 -4.04 7.96
N ASN A 91 0.50 -4.35 9.24
CA ASN A 91 -0.03 -3.50 10.30
C ASN A 91 0.71 -2.16 10.37
N VAL A 92 2.04 -2.19 10.31
CA VAL A 92 2.86 -0.98 10.28
C VAL A 92 2.60 -0.17 9.02
N ALA A 93 2.53 -0.80 7.85
CA ALA A 93 2.21 -0.12 6.60
C ALA A 93 0.82 0.54 6.64
N ALA A 94 -0.17 -0.15 7.19
CA ALA A 94 -1.52 0.40 7.36
C ALA A 94 -1.52 1.63 8.26
N PHE A 95 -0.80 1.60 9.38
CA PHE A 95 -0.66 2.75 10.26
C PHE A 95 0.02 3.94 9.57
N LEU A 96 1.13 3.71 8.91
CA LEU A 96 1.85 4.77 8.20
C LEU A 96 1.02 5.38 7.07
N ASN A 97 0.25 4.54 6.37
CA ASN A 97 -0.65 5.02 5.33
C ASN A 97 -1.80 5.86 5.90
N ASP A 98 -2.46 5.38 6.93
CA ASP A 98 -3.58 6.09 7.55
C ASP A 98 -3.15 7.45 8.12
N THR A 99 -1.95 7.54 8.64
CA THR A 99 -1.46 8.71 9.35
C THR A 99 -0.75 9.71 8.43
N TYR A 100 0.06 9.22 7.49
CA TYR A 100 0.98 10.08 6.73
C TYR A 100 0.82 10.01 5.22
N TYR A 101 0.88 8.82 4.62
CA TYR A 101 0.97 8.69 3.17
C TYR A 101 -0.36 8.90 2.47
N ARG A 102 -1.44 8.39 3.00
CA ARG A 102 -2.79 8.55 2.45
C ARG A 102 -2.97 8.01 1.04
N PHE A 103 -2.25 6.98 0.66
CA PHE A 103 -2.49 6.29 -0.60
C PHE A 103 -3.89 5.65 -0.59
N LYS A 104 -4.57 5.76 -1.70
CA LYS A 104 -5.88 5.12 -1.87
C LYS A 104 -5.70 3.60 -2.02
N PRO A 105 -6.63 2.83 -1.47
CA PRO A 105 -6.61 1.38 -1.63
C PRO A 105 -6.83 0.95 -3.08
#